data_4a328ce9337b20276012e2a620d03a0a
#
_entry.id   4a328ce9337b20276012e2a620d03a0a
#
_cell.length_a   1.000
_cell.length_b   1.000
_cell.length_c   1.000
_cell.angle_alpha   90.00
_cell.angle_beta   90.00
_cell.angle_gamma   90.00
#
_symmetry.space_group_name_H-M   'P 1'
#
loop_
_entity.id
_entity.type
_entity.pdbx_description
1 polymer ?
#
loop_
_entity_poly.entity_id
_entity_poly.type
_entity_poly.pdbx_seq_one_letter_code
_entity_poly.pdbx_strand_id
1 'polypeptide(L)'
;SSFDQTRREVARMTLERLIGDGRIHPARIEETVEKCRHDLELQMKREGERAVMELGIHGLHPDLIKLIGRLKYRTSFGQNALTHSMEVAWVAGLLAGEMGVNVTMARRAGLLHDIGKALDHEIEGSHVQIGVDICRKYKENTQIIHAIEAHHGDVEPKTPLAFIIQAA
;
A
#
# COMPACT_ATOMS: atom_id res chain seq x y z
N SER A 1 0.98 6.49 22.81
CA SER A 1 0.80 6.94 21.42
C SER A 1 1.83 6.24 20.53
N SER A 2 1.39 5.58 19.49
CA SER A 2 2.26 4.97 18.49
C SER A 2 2.17 5.76 17.20
N PHE A 3 3.31 6.00 16.54
CA PHE A 3 3.33 6.55 15.18
C PHE A 3 2.84 5.53 14.14
N ASP A 4 2.92 4.24 14.45
CA ASP A 4 2.39 3.16 13.62
C ASP A 4 0.86 3.13 13.67
N GLN A 5 0.23 3.42 12.54
CA GLN A 5 -1.24 3.47 12.44
C GLN A 5 -1.88 2.09 12.60
N THR A 6 -1.21 1.01 12.20
CA THR A 6 -1.74 -0.34 12.39
C THR A 6 -1.80 -0.72 13.86
N ARG A 7 -0.78 -0.35 14.67
CA ARG A 7 -0.81 -0.53 16.13
C ARG A 7 -1.92 0.29 16.78
N ARG A 8 -2.14 1.53 16.33
CA ARG A 8 -3.24 2.36 16.83
C ARG A 8 -4.59 1.75 16.53
N GLU A 9 -4.75 1.18 15.34
CA GLU A 9 -6.01 0.53 14.94
C GLU A 9 -6.26 -0.73 15.76
N VAL A 10 -5.25 -1.58 16.00
CA VAL A 10 -5.36 -2.73 16.90
C VAL A 10 -5.76 -2.27 18.31
N ALA A 11 -5.14 -1.22 18.84
CA ALA A 11 -5.48 -0.67 20.15
C ALA A 11 -6.93 -0.16 20.21
N ARG A 12 -7.39 0.55 19.17
CA ARG A 12 -8.77 1.04 19.07
C ARG A 12 -9.77 -0.13 19.06
N MET A 13 -9.57 -1.11 18.19
CA MET A 13 -10.40 -2.30 18.09
C MET A 13 -10.45 -3.08 19.42
N THR A 14 -9.29 -3.21 20.07
CA THR A 14 -9.17 -3.90 21.36
C THR A 14 -9.97 -3.17 22.44
N LEU A 15 -9.81 -1.85 22.54
CA LEU A 15 -10.54 -1.03 23.51
C LEU A 15 -12.06 -1.12 23.31
N GLU A 16 -12.52 -0.99 22.08
CA GLU A 16 -13.95 -1.09 21.76
C GLU A 16 -14.55 -2.44 22.20
N ARG A 17 -13.83 -3.55 21.94
CA ARG A 17 -14.27 -4.89 22.35
C ARG A 17 -14.27 -5.08 23.85
N LEU A 18 -13.24 -4.61 24.54
CA LEU A 18 -13.13 -4.73 26.00
C LEU A 18 -14.19 -3.88 26.72
N ILE A 19 -14.46 -2.67 26.23
CA ILE A 19 -15.53 -1.81 26.75
C ILE A 19 -16.90 -2.48 26.56
N GLY A 20 -17.15 -3.06 25.41
CA GLY A 20 -18.41 -3.76 25.12
C GLY A 20 -18.61 -5.04 25.96
N ASP A 21 -17.54 -5.73 26.32
CA ASP A 21 -17.61 -6.98 27.11
C ASP A 21 -17.63 -6.73 28.63
N GLY A 22 -17.24 -5.53 29.10
CA GLY A 22 -17.22 -5.15 30.52
C GLY A 22 -16.24 -5.92 31.40
N ARG A 23 -15.43 -6.81 30.82
CA ARG A 23 -14.49 -7.69 31.53
C ARG A 23 -13.05 -7.28 31.20
N ILE A 24 -12.43 -6.49 32.05
CA ILE A 24 -11.04 -6.07 31.89
C ILE A 24 -10.17 -6.90 32.83
N HIS A 25 -9.55 -7.96 32.28
CA HIS A 25 -8.58 -8.80 32.96
C HIS A 25 -7.32 -8.94 32.06
N PRO A 26 -6.08 -8.98 32.59
CA PRO A 26 -4.86 -9.01 31.78
C PRO A 26 -4.86 -10.10 30.71
N ALA A 27 -5.21 -11.34 31.06
CA ALA A 27 -5.29 -12.45 30.08
C ALA A 27 -6.32 -12.19 28.98
N ARG A 28 -7.44 -11.53 29.31
CA ARG A 28 -8.47 -11.16 28.35
C ARG A 28 -8.00 -10.06 27.39
N ILE A 29 -7.19 -9.12 27.90
CA ILE A 29 -6.59 -8.06 27.10
C ILE A 29 -5.68 -8.68 26.04
N GLU A 30 -4.76 -9.56 26.44
CA GLU A 30 -3.83 -10.23 25.52
C GLU A 30 -4.55 -11.04 24.44
N GLU A 31 -5.52 -11.85 24.82
CA GLU A 31 -6.35 -12.62 23.87
C GLU A 31 -7.07 -11.70 22.88
N THR A 32 -7.63 -10.59 23.36
CA THR A 32 -8.37 -9.64 22.52
C THR A 32 -7.42 -8.92 21.58
N VAL A 33 -6.21 -8.53 22.01
CA VAL A 33 -5.18 -7.94 21.15
C VAL A 33 -4.81 -8.87 20.01
N GLU A 34 -4.56 -10.15 20.30
CA GLU A 34 -4.19 -11.12 19.25
C GLU A 34 -5.33 -11.36 18.25
N LYS A 35 -6.57 -11.43 18.72
CA LYS A 35 -7.73 -11.50 17.82
C LYS A 35 -7.85 -10.26 16.94
N CYS A 36 -7.68 -9.07 17.50
CA CYS A 36 -7.73 -7.83 16.74
C CYS A 36 -6.61 -7.71 15.72
N ARG A 37 -5.39 -8.17 16.04
CA ARG A 37 -4.29 -8.25 15.07
C ARG A 37 -4.63 -9.16 13.89
N HIS A 38 -5.12 -10.35 14.18
CA HIS A 38 -5.52 -11.29 13.14
C HIS A 38 -6.62 -10.73 12.25
N ASP A 39 -7.65 -10.13 12.85
CA ASP A 39 -8.76 -9.52 12.11
C ASP A 39 -8.29 -8.36 11.24
N LEU A 40 -7.37 -7.53 11.74
CA LEU A 40 -6.78 -6.43 10.97
C LEU A 40 -5.96 -6.95 9.78
N GLU A 41 -5.20 -8.04 9.95
CA GLU A 41 -4.49 -8.68 8.85
C GLU A 41 -5.42 -9.18 7.75
N LEU A 42 -6.54 -9.80 8.13
CA LEU A 42 -7.57 -10.22 7.19
C LEU A 42 -8.22 -9.02 6.47
N GLN A 43 -8.46 -7.93 7.18
CA GLN A 43 -8.98 -6.70 6.58
C GLN A 43 -7.99 -6.10 5.58
N MET A 44 -6.70 -6.01 5.92
CA MET A 44 -5.66 -5.54 4.99
C MET A 44 -5.60 -6.40 3.73
N LYS A 45 -5.65 -7.72 3.87
CA LYS A 45 -5.70 -8.63 2.73
C LYS A 45 -6.91 -8.36 1.83
N ARG A 46 -8.11 -8.25 2.40
CA ARG A 46 -9.35 -7.97 1.66
C ARG A 46 -9.31 -6.62 0.93
N GLU A 47 -8.79 -5.58 1.58
CA GLU A 47 -8.68 -4.26 0.96
C GLU A 47 -7.67 -4.28 -0.21
N GLY A 48 -6.56 -4.99 -0.08
CA GLY A 48 -5.62 -5.19 -1.18
C GLY A 48 -6.22 -5.98 -2.34
N GLU A 49 -6.93 -7.07 -2.05
CA GLU A 49 -7.64 -7.88 -3.05
C GLU A 49 -8.70 -7.05 -3.80
N ARG A 50 -9.45 -6.21 -3.06
CA ARG A 50 -10.44 -5.30 -3.65
C ARG A 50 -9.78 -4.30 -4.60
N ALA A 51 -8.68 -3.67 -4.19
CA ALA A 51 -7.96 -2.70 -4.99
C ALA A 51 -7.44 -3.30 -6.31
N VAL A 52 -6.80 -4.46 -6.28
CA VAL A 52 -6.29 -5.11 -7.48
C VAL A 52 -7.41 -5.58 -8.41
N MET A 53 -8.52 -6.05 -7.86
CA MET A 53 -9.69 -6.47 -8.64
C MET A 53 -10.34 -5.26 -9.34
N GLU A 54 -10.53 -4.16 -8.63
CA GLU A 54 -11.14 -2.94 -9.15
C GLU A 54 -10.30 -2.33 -10.29
N LEU A 55 -8.98 -2.40 -10.18
CA LEU A 55 -8.05 -1.91 -11.21
C LEU A 55 -7.78 -2.92 -12.33
N GLY A 56 -8.29 -4.13 -12.24
CA GLY A 56 -8.04 -5.21 -13.22
C GLY A 56 -6.59 -5.67 -13.25
N ILE A 57 -5.90 -5.64 -12.11
CA ILE A 57 -4.50 -6.06 -11.96
C ILE A 57 -4.47 -7.53 -11.52
N HIS A 58 -3.64 -8.34 -12.20
CA HIS A 58 -3.50 -9.76 -11.93
C HIS A 58 -2.04 -10.15 -11.67
N GLY A 59 -1.84 -11.26 -10.96
CA GLY A 59 -0.51 -11.85 -10.78
C GLY A 59 0.41 -11.11 -9.81
N LEU A 60 -0.13 -10.26 -8.93
CA LEU A 60 0.63 -9.71 -7.81
C LEU A 60 0.87 -10.79 -6.74
N HIS A 61 2.06 -10.79 -6.15
CA HIS A 61 2.36 -11.66 -5.03
C HIS A 61 1.42 -11.38 -3.85
N PRO A 62 0.92 -12.42 -3.13
CA PRO A 62 -0.01 -12.24 -2.01
C PRO A 62 0.49 -11.27 -0.93
N ASP A 63 1.80 -11.25 -0.66
CA ASP A 63 2.40 -10.33 0.31
C ASP A 63 2.34 -8.87 -0.18
N LEU A 64 2.49 -8.62 -1.49
CA LEU A 64 2.28 -7.29 -2.08
C LEU A 64 0.83 -6.85 -1.94
N ILE A 65 -0.12 -7.73 -2.19
CA ILE A 65 -1.55 -7.45 -2.03
C ILE A 65 -1.86 -7.04 -0.59
N LYS A 66 -1.29 -7.74 0.39
CA LYS A 66 -1.42 -7.39 1.81
C LYS A 66 -0.82 -6.01 2.13
N LEU A 67 0.34 -5.69 1.57
CA LEU A 67 0.98 -4.37 1.74
C LEU A 67 0.15 -3.25 1.10
N ILE A 68 -0.45 -3.49 -0.06
CA ILE A 68 -1.40 -2.56 -0.68
C ILE A 68 -2.58 -2.29 0.27
N GLY A 69 -3.17 -3.33 0.84
CA GLY A 69 -4.24 -3.19 1.82
C GLY A 69 -3.80 -2.43 3.09
N ARG A 70 -2.56 -2.57 3.51
CA ARG A 70 -1.97 -1.84 4.63
C ARG A 70 -1.91 -0.33 4.40
N LEU A 71 -1.80 0.12 3.14
CA LEU A 71 -1.84 1.55 2.78
C LEU A 71 -3.13 2.24 3.20
N LYS A 72 -4.23 1.51 3.39
CA LYS A 72 -5.48 2.05 3.94
C LYS A 72 -5.31 2.68 5.31
N TYR A 73 -4.36 2.20 6.10
CA TYR A 73 -4.07 2.66 7.46
C TYR A 73 -2.92 3.67 7.49
N ARG A 74 -2.51 4.19 6.35
CA ARG A 74 -1.47 5.21 6.21
C ARG A 74 -2.05 6.49 5.66
N THR A 75 -1.84 7.59 6.36
CA THR A 75 -2.18 8.94 5.90
C THR A 75 -0.88 9.72 5.66
N SER A 76 -0.78 10.35 4.50
CA SER A 76 0.34 11.18 4.11
C SER A 76 -0.19 12.45 3.47
N PHE A 77 0.30 13.62 3.93
CA PHE A 77 -0.18 14.93 3.45
C PHE A 77 -1.72 15.11 3.48
N GLY A 78 -2.37 14.52 4.50
CA GLY A 78 -3.83 14.62 4.66
C GLY A 78 -4.64 13.65 3.78
N GLN A 79 -4.00 12.86 2.93
CA GLN A 79 -4.65 11.90 2.04
C GLN A 79 -4.39 10.46 2.47
N ASN A 80 -5.39 9.59 2.31
CA ASN A 80 -5.22 8.15 2.51
C ASN A 80 -4.33 7.56 1.41
N ALA A 81 -3.28 6.83 1.80
CA ALA A 81 -2.28 6.33 0.86
C ALA A 81 -2.85 5.29 -0.12
N LEU A 82 -3.81 4.45 0.28
CA LEU A 82 -4.45 3.49 -0.64
C LEU A 82 -5.31 4.23 -1.68
N THR A 83 -6.13 5.18 -1.24
CA THR A 83 -6.96 5.99 -2.13
C THR A 83 -6.10 6.73 -3.15
N HIS A 84 -5.04 7.40 -2.69
CA HIS A 84 -4.07 8.06 -3.57
C HIS A 84 -3.45 7.10 -4.60
N SER A 85 -2.98 5.94 -4.16
CA SER A 85 -2.38 4.95 -5.07
C SER A 85 -3.38 4.44 -6.12
N MET A 86 -4.64 4.28 -5.76
CA MET A 86 -5.69 3.91 -6.71
C MET A 86 -6.02 5.04 -7.70
N GLU A 87 -6.07 6.29 -7.25
CA GLU A 87 -6.27 7.46 -8.10
C GLU A 87 -5.13 7.60 -9.12
N VAL A 88 -3.88 7.50 -8.66
CA VAL A 88 -2.69 7.50 -9.54
C VAL A 88 -2.77 6.35 -10.55
N ALA A 89 -3.17 5.14 -10.14
CA ALA A 89 -3.34 4.01 -11.05
C ALA A 89 -4.37 4.28 -12.14
N TRP A 90 -5.50 4.92 -11.81
CA TRP A 90 -6.52 5.29 -12.78
C TRP A 90 -6.01 6.36 -13.75
N VAL A 91 -5.42 7.43 -13.25
CA VAL A 91 -4.87 8.52 -14.09
C VAL A 91 -3.76 8.00 -14.99
N ALA A 92 -2.83 7.20 -14.45
CA ALA A 92 -1.76 6.56 -15.22
C ALA A 92 -2.32 5.66 -16.33
N GLY A 93 -3.37 4.91 -16.05
CA GLY A 93 -4.04 4.08 -17.04
C GLY A 93 -4.67 4.89 -18.17
N LEU A 94 -5.29 6.01 -17.86
CA LEU A 94 -5.85 6.93 -18.87
C LEU A 94 -4.75 7.55 -19.74
N LEU A 95 -3.70 8.09 -19.13
CA LEU A 95 -2.55 8.65 -19.86
C LEU A 95 -1.88 7.61 -20.76
N ALA A 96 -1.69 6.39 -20.26
CA ALA A 96 -1.12 5.29 -21.02
C ALA A 96 -1.97 4.94 -22.25
N GLY A 97 -3.30 4.91 -22.11
CA GLY A 97 -4.23 4.68 -23.22
C GLY A 97 -4.10 5.73 -24.32
N GLU A 98 -4.04 7.00 -23.97
CA GLU A 98 -3.86 8.10 -24.93
C GLU A 98 -2.49 8.09 -25.59
N MET A 99 -1.45 7.65 -24.88
CA MET A 99 -0.06 7.59 -25.39
C MET A 99 0.28 6.28 -26.10
N GLY A 100 -0.62 5.32 -26.19
CA GLY A 100 -0.35 4.00 -26.74
C GLY A 100 0.62 3.14 -25.91
N VAL A 101 0.73 3.40 -24.61
CA VAL A 101 1.51 2.61 -23.64
C VAL A 101 0.60 1.55 -23.02
N ASN A 102 1.20 0.48 -22.48
CA ASN A 102 0.45 -0.60 -21.84
C ASN A 102 -0.33 -0.10 -20.61
N VAL A 103 -1.65 -0.05 -20.74
CA VAL A 103 -2.57 0.44 -19.70
C VAL A 103 -2.49 -0.39 -18.41
N THR A 104 -2.43 -1.70 -18.52
CA THR A 104 -2.35 -2.60 -17.36
C THR A 104 -1.05 -2.40 -16.58
N MET A 105 0.08 -2.24 -17.28
CA MET A 105 1.35 -1.90 -16.64
C MET A 105 1.32 -0.53 -15.96
N ALA A 106 0.69 0.45 -16.59
CA ALA A 106 0.58 1.79 -16.01
C ALA A 106 -0.27 1.78 -14.73
N ARG A 107 -1.41 1.09 -14.71
CA ARG A 107 -2.22 0.90 -13.52
C ARG A 107 -1.45 0.17 -12.41
N ARG A 108 -0.72 -0.88 -12.77
CA ARG A 108 0.10 -1.64 -11.82
C ARG A 108 1.21 -0.78 -11.21
N ALA A 109 1.93 -0.02 -12.03
CA ALA A 109 2.95 0.91 -11.57
C ALA A 109 2.36 2.01 -10.66
N GLY A 110 1.23 2.58 -11.04
CA GLY A 110 0.53 3.58 -10.22
C GLY A 110 0.09 3.05 -8.86
N LEU A 111 -0.46 1.83 -8.82
CA LEU A 111 -0.85 1.19 -7.55
C LEU A 111 0.36 0.92 -6.64
N LEU A 112 1.54 0.63 -7.22
CA LEU A 112 2.74 0.27 -6.47
C LEU A 112 3.69 1.44 -6.21
N HIS A 113 3.48 2.64 -6.80
CA HIS A 113 4.47 3.72 -6.74
C HIS A 113 4.83 4.12 -5.30
N ASP A 114 3.87 4.11 -4.40
CA ASP A 114 3.99 4.50 -3.00
C ASP A 114 3.97 3.30 -2.02
N ILE A 115 4.19 2.07 -2.50
CA ILE A 115 4.09 0.86 -1.67
C ILE A 115 5.03 0.88 -0.46
N GLY A 116 6.16 1.59 -0.55
CA GLY A 116 7.09 1.76 0.55
C GLY A 116 6.49 2.45 1.78
N LYS A 117 5.45 3.27 1.61
CA LYS A 117 4.73 3.90 2.71
C LYS A 117 4.01 2.91 3.63
N ALA A 118 3.80 1.67 3.19
CA ALA A 118 3.26 0.62 4.04
C ALA A 118 4.23 0.20 5.15
N LEU A 119 5.54 0.41 4.98
CA LEU A 119 6.60 -0.04 5.89
C LEU A 119 7.58 1.05 6.34
N ASP A 120 7.44 2.30 5.91
CA ASP A 120 8.37 3.39 6.19
C ASP A 120 8.47 3.79 7.68
N HIS A 121 7.56 3.32 8.53
CA HIS A 121 7.64 3.47 9.98
C HIS A 121 8.36 2.31 10.69
N GLU A 122 8.61 1.21 9.99
CA GLU A 122 9.22 0.00 10.53
C GLU A 122 10.62 -0.24 9.94
N ILE A 123 10.87 0.28 8.74
CA ILE A 123 12.12 0.10 7.99
C ILE A 123 12.75 1.48 7.77
N GLU A 124 14.05 1.57 8.05
CA GLU A 124 14.84 2.78 7.81
C GLU A 124 15.04 3.02 6.31
N GLY A 125 14.90 4.27 5.88
CA GLY A 125 15.06 4.67 4.48
C GLY A 125 13.87 5.47 3.94
N SER A 126 14.01 5.97 2.72
CA SER A 126 12.92 6.64 2.03
C SER A 126 11.87 5.62 1.57
N HIS A 127 10.59 6.03 1.50
CA HIS A 127 9.54 5.15 0.98
C HIS A 127 9.81 4.71 -0.46
N VAL A 128 10.52 5.52 -1.26
CA VAL A 128 10.93 5.16 -2.63
C VAL A 128 11.88 3.98 -2.61
N GLN A 129 12.96 4.05 -1.81
CA GLN A 129 13.94 2.97 -1.71
C GLN A 129 13.30 1.70 -1.15
N ILE A 130 12.50 1.81 -0.10
CA ILE A 130 11.76 0.69 0.48
C ILE A 130 10.83 0.07 -0.58
N GLY A 131 10.12 0.89 -1.34
CA GLY A 131 9.22 0.43 -2.43
C GLY A 131 9.97 -0.31 -3.53
N VAL A 132 11.11 0.22 -3.97
CA VAL A 132 12.00 -0.45 -4.95
C VAL A 132 12.46 -1.80 -4.43
N ASP A 133 12.92 -1.89 -3.18
CA ASP A 133 13.43 -3.13 -2.57
C ASP A 133 12.32 -4.18 -2.44
N ILE A 134 11.12 -3.76 -2.03
CA ILE A 134 9.94 -4.63 -1.96
C ILE A 134 9.61 -5.19 -3.35
N CYS A 135 9.51 -4.33 -4.36
CA CYS A 135 9.17 -4.74 -5.72
C CYS A 135 10.24 -5.65 -6.35
N ARG A 136 11.52 -5.43 -6.05
CA ARG A 136 12.61 -6.35 -6.44
C ARG A 136 12.48 -7.71 -5.77
N LYS A 137 12.21 -7.73 -4.47
CA LYS A 137 12.00 -8.97 -3.71
C LYS A 137 10.90 -9.83 -4.31
N TYR A 138 9.80 -9.23 -4.73
CA TYR A 138 8.66 -9.93 -5.33
C TYR A 138 8.72 -10.03 -6.86
N LYS A 139 9.88 -9.73 -7.45
CA LYS A 139 10.17 -9.91 -8.88
C LYS A 139 9.21 -9.15 -9.81
N GLU A 140 8.85 -7.92 -9.42
CA GLU A 140 8.10 -7.03 -10.29
C GLU A 140 8.90 -6.66 -11.55
N ASN A 141 8.19 -6.28 -12.61
CA ASN A 141 8.79 -5.86 -13.87
C ASN A 141 9.77 -4.69 -13.66
N THR A 142 10.93 -4.74 -14.30
CA THR A 142 11.98 -3.72 -14.18
C THR A 142 11.53 -2.32 -14.57
N GLN A 143 10.61 -2.19 -15.55
CA GLN A 143 10.04 -0.90 -15.94
C GLN A 143 9.14 -0.32 -14.85
N ILE A 144 8.39 -1.16 -14.13
CA ILE A 144 7.60 -0.75 -12.99
C ILE A 144 8.51 -0.29 -11.85
N ILE A 145 9.57 -1.04 -11.55
CA ILE A 145 10.55 -0.66 -10.53
C ILE A 145 11.20 0.67 -10.87
N HIS A 146 11.59 0.89 -12.13
CA HIS A 146 12.13 2.17 -12.57
C HIS A 146 11.13 3.32 -12.44
N ALA A 147 9.86 3.10 -12.75
CA ALA A 147 8.82 4.11 -12.56
C ALA A 147 8.64 4.48 -11.07
N ILE A 148 8.72 3.50 -10.17
CA ILE A 148 8.69 3.74 -8.71
C ILE A 148 9.92 4.54 -8.29
N GLU A 149 11.11 4.20 -8.77
CA GLU A 149 12.35 4.89 -8.43
C GLU A 149 12.36 6.36 -8.88
N ALA A 150 11.76 6.65 -10.03
CA ALA A 150 11.81 7.97 -10.69
C ALA A 150 10.63 8.91 -10.30
N HIS A 151 9.60 8.45 -9.59
CA HIS A 151 8.35 9.22 -9.47
C HIS A 151 8.49 10.55 -8.72
N HIS A 152 9.48 10.72 -7.86
CA HIS A 152 9.80 12.00 -7.19
C HIS A 152 10.85 12.85 -7.91
N GLY A 153 11.41 12.37 -9.02
CA GLY A 153 12.39 13.10 -9.80
C GLY A 153 13.84 13.03 -9.27
N ASP A 154 14.10 12.27 -8.21
CA ASP A 154 15.47 12.02 -7.71
C ASP A 154 16.28 11.17 -8.69
N VAL A 155 15.61 10.35 -9.46
CA VAL A 155 16.14 9.58 -10.59
C VAL A 155 15.46 10.04 -11.86
N GLU A 156 16.23 10.29 -12.91
CA GLU A 156 15.72 10.71 -14.22
C GLU A 156 14.84 9.63 -14.84
N PRO A 157 13.58 9.93 -15.23
CA PRO A 157 12.72 8.99 -15.91
C PRO A 157 13.26 8.69 -17.32
N LYS A 158 13.42 7.40 -17.63
CA LYS A 158 14.00 6.93 -18.92
C LYS A 158 13.00 6.16 -19.78
N THR A 159 11.77 5.96 -19.30
CA THR A 159 10.74 5.22 -20.04
C THR A 159 9.44 6.00 -20.09
N PRO A 160 8.60 5.83 -21.12
CA PRO A 160 7.28 6.45 -21.15
C PRO A 160 6.46 6.14 -19.89
N LEU A 161 6.55 4.92 -19.36
CA LEU A 161 5.87 4.53 -18.11
C LEU A 161 6.32 5.37 -16.92
N ALA A 162 7.64 5.64 -16.78
CA ALA A 162 8.16 6.45 -15.67
C ALA A 162 7.66 7.90 -15.75
N PHE A 163 7.60 8.49 -16.97
CA PHE A 163 7.02 9.84 -17.17
C PHE A 163 5.53 9.88 -16.84
N ILE A 164 4.77 8.83 -17.20
CA ILE A 164 3.36 8.74 -16.90
C ILE A 164 3.14 8.71 -15.38
N ILE A 165 3.90 7.91 -14.64
CA ILE A 165 3.75 7.79 -13.17
C ILE A 165 4.16 9.09 -12.46
N GLN A 166 5.17 9.79 -12.99
CA GLN A 166 5.59 11.09 -12.43
C GLN A 166 4.53 12.18 -12.68
N ALA A 167 3.76 12.08 -13.76
CA ALA A 167 2.73 13.05 -14.14
C ALA A 167 1.36 12.78 -13.50
N ALA A 168 1.09 11.54 -13.09
CA ALA A 168 -0.18 11.09 -12.53
C ALA A 168 -0.26 11.34 -11.03
#